data_f837731dd5113b5da2d355da3dcfe8e9
#
_entry.id   f837731dd5113b5da2d355da3dcfe8e9
#
_cell.length_a   1.000
_cell.length_b   1.000
_cell.length_c   1.000
_cell.angle_alpha   90.00
_cell.angle_beta   90.00
_cell.angle_gamma   90.00
#
_symmetry.space_group_name_H-M   'P 1'
#
loop_
_entity.id
_entity.type
_entity.pdbx_description
1 polymer ?
#
loop_
_entity_poly.entity_id
_entity_poly.type
_entity_poly.pdbx_seq_one_letter_code
_entity_poly.pdbx_strand_id
1 'polypeptide(L)'
;MKEDIVYAKRVRRLRTELEEEGLRGAIVVPGPNMRYLTGVNSLLLERPFMLFVPADGEPHLVAPTLESGPYSEGPLAMKVHAWTDSEGPSGAISKAAKGAGVKGKWGVEGKVPYLFLDRLLKAASPKFRNAEPILQGLREVKDEEEVRLLRKSAAILSRSFEQFPSLIKEGLTELEVAKAATDAIYSNGATKVDDMLVQSGPRGADPHGLPTRRKIGRGESIIIDVGSVYEGYYADITRAFCIGLSSEMEKVYAKVLEAEEAGIAKAAEGVRVGGVDAAARDVLKGAGLGKYFIHRTGHGLGLEVHEAPYIVEGGKERLASDMCFTVEPGVYLRGKLGVRIEDDVLIEGKKGVAITDTPKEFGWWM
;
A
#
# COMPACT_ATOMS: atom_id res chain seq x y z
N MET A 1 -27.08 -2.12 -5.95
CA MET A 1 -27.72 -2.19 -4.59
C MET A 1 -26.78 -2.56 -3.45
N LYS A 2 -25.99 -3.67 -3.48
CA LYS A 2 -25.03 -3.95 -2.38
C LYS A 2 -23.85 -2.98 -2.38
N GLU A 3 -23.31 -2.64 -3.53
CA GLU A 3 -22.18 -1.70 -3.67
C GLU A 3 -22.54 -0.28 -3.23
N ASP A 4 -23.72 0.22 -3.61
CA ASP A 4 -24.20 1.55 -3.18
C ASP A 4 -24.25 1.70 -1.66
N ILE A 5 -24.50 0.59 -0.94
CA ILE A 5 -24.56 0.56 0.53
C ILE A 5 -23.16 0.71 1.14
N VAL A 6 -22.13 0.11 0.54
CA VAL A 6 -20.75 0.13 1.06
C VAL A 6 -20.20 1.55 1.04
N TYR A 7 -20.23 2.22 -0.11
CA TYR A 7 -19.65 3.57 -0.25
C TYR A 7 -20.43 4.61 0.57
N ALA A 8 -21.76 4.51 0.62
CA ALA A 8 -22.56 5.36 1.51
C ALA A 8 -22.21 5.13 3.00
N LYS A 9 -21.89 3.90 3.42
CA LYS A 9 -21.41 3.61 4.78
C LYS A 9 -20.05 4.24 5.05
N ARG A 10 -19.10 4.15 4.10
CA ARG A 10 -17.76 4.74 4.20
C ARG A 10 -17.84 6.27 4.32
N VAL A 11 -18.69 6.92 3.52
CA VAL A 11 -18.94 8.37 3.63
C VAL A 11 -19.57 8.72 4.98
N ARG A 12 -20.49 7.92 5.51
CA ARG A 12 -21.05 8.16 6.86
C ARG A 12 -19.98 8.06 7.94
N ARG A 13 -19.09 7.06 7.87
CA ARG A 13 -17.95 6.95 8.81
C ARG A 13 -17.05 8.19 8.73
N LEU A 14 -16.70 8.62 7.52
CA LEU A 14 -15.92 9.86 7.34
C LEU A 14 -16.61 11.06 8.01
N ARG A 15 -17.90 11.21 7.85
CA ARG A 15 -18.66 12.32 8.46
C ARG A 15 -18.61 12.31 9.98
N THR A 16 -18.75 11.13 10.60
CA THR A 16 -18.61 11.00 12.07
C THR A 16 -17.26 11.48 12.54
N GLU A 17 -16.17 11.03 11.91
CA GLU A 17 -14.81 11.47 12.24
C GLU A 17 -14.60 12.98 12.02
N LEU A 18 -15.17 13.53 10.93
CA LEU A 18 -15.11 14.97 10.66
C LEU A 18 -15.83 15.80 11.74
N GLU A 19 -16.99 15.33 12.22
CA GLU A 19 -17.74 15.97 13.29
C GLU A 19 -16.98 15.97 14.62
N GLU A 20 -16.37 14.83 14.98
CA GLU A 20 -15.56 14.68 16.18
C GLU A 20 -14.35 15.65 16.18
N GLU A 21 -13.72 15.84 15.02
CA GLU A 21 -12.61 16.78 14.83
C GLU A 21 -13.06 18.25 14.60
N GLY A 22 -14.36 18.51 14.60
CA GLY A 22 -14.94 19.83 14.36
C GLY A 22 -14.65 20.39 12.97
N LEU A 23 -14.54 19.49 11.97
CA LEU A 23 -14.38 19.81 10.57
C LEU A 23 -15.73 19.86 9.86
N ARG A 24 -15.89 20.80 8.94
CA ARG A 24 -17.13 20.99 8.17
C ARG A 24 -17.22 20.12 6.93
N GLY A 25 -16.15 19.42 6.59
CA GLY A 25 -16.04 18.54 5.46
C GLY A 25 -14.60 18.20 5.15
N ALA A 26 -14.40 17.32 4.17
CA ALA A 26 -13.11 16.92 3.63
C ALA A 26 -13.02 17.15 2.13
N ILE A 27 -11.81 17.40 1.65
CA ILE A 27 -11.46 17.53 0.24
C ILE A 27 -10.47 16.41 -0.07
N VAL A 28 -10.84 15.56 -1.02
CA VAL A 28 -10.01 14.48 -1.54
C VAL A 28 -9.84 14.61 -3.05
N VAL A 29 -8.77 14.05 -3.59
CA VAL A 29 -8.45 14.05 -5.02
C VAL A 29 -8.37 12.62 -5.56
N PRO A 30 -8.31 12.40 -6.89
CA PRO A 30 -8.07 11.07 -7.45
C PRO A 30 -6.92 10.34 -6.77
N GLY A 31 -7.20 9.11 -6.37
CA GLY A 31 -6.28 8.27 -5.61
C GLY A 31 -7.03 7.33 -4.66
N PRO A 32 -6.31 6.71 -3.73
CA PRO A 32 -6.84 5.69 -2.83
C PRO A 32 -8.03 6.18 -1.99
N ASN A 33 -7.96 7.40 -1.44
CA ASN A 33 -9.03 7.95 -0.61
C ASN A 33 -10.30 8.21 -1.42
N MET A 34 -10.19 8.79 -2.63
CA MET A 34 -11.34 8.99 -3.50
C MET A 34 -11.93 7.64 -3.94
N ARG A 35 -11.08 6.67 -4.30
CA ARG A 35 -11.52 5.31 -4.65
C ARG A 35 -12.25 4.64 -3.48
N TYR A 36 -11.70 4.73 -2.26
CA TYR A 36 -12.33 4.19 -1.05
C TYR A 36 -13.75 4.71 -0.83
N LEU A 37 -13.94 6.02 -1.08
CA LEU A 37 -15.23 6.69 -0.87
C LEU A 37 -16.21 6.51 -2.02
N THR A 38 -15.75 6.28 -3.26
CA THR A 38 -16.59 6.33 -4.47
C THR A 38 -16.65 5.02 -5.26
N GLY A 39 -15.70 4.12 -5.06
CA GLY A 39 -15.51 2.93 -5.90
C GLY A 39 -14.83 3.20 -7.23
N VAL A 40 -14.71 4.46 -7.65
CA VAL A 40 -14.17 4.84 -8.95
C VAL A 40 -12.65 5.04 -8.88
N ASN A 41 -11.94 4.41 -9.80
CA ASN A 41 -10.50 4.59 -9.94
C ASN A 41 -10.20 5.68 -10.97
N SER A 42 -9.47 6.72 -10.57
CA SER A 42 -9.04 7.81 -11.43
C SER A 42 -7.62 8.23 -11.11
N LEU A 43 -6.94 8.79 -12.11
CA LEU A 43 -5.57 9.28 -11.97
C LEU A 43 -5.58 10.75 -11.53
N LEU A 44 -4.70 11.10 -10.61
CA LEU A 44 -4.40 12.48 -10.27
C LEU A 44 -3.42 13.03 -11.30
N LEU A 45 -3.90 13.96 -12.12
CA LEU A 45 -3.13 14.63 -13.14
C LEU A 45 -3.12 16.16 -12.88
N GLU A 46 -2.74 16.96 -13.88
CA GLU A 46 -2.63 18.41 -13.77
C GLU A 46 -3.98 19.15 -13.74
N ARG A 47 -5.07 18.50 -14.17
CA ARG A 47 -6.42 19.07 -14.20
C ARG A 47 -7.07 19.07 -12.82
N PRO A 48 -7.62 20.20 -12.34
CA PRO A 48 -8.36 20.24 -11.08
C PRO A 48 -9.49 19.23 -11.03
N PHE A 49 -9.33 18.27 -10.11
CA PHE A 49 -10.24 17.17 -9.88
C PHE A 49 -10.33 16.94 -8.37
N MET A 50 -11.46 17.33 -7.75
CA MET A 50 -11.63 17.36 -6.30
C MET A 50 -13.02 16.89 -5.90
N LEU A 51 -13.10 16.00 -4.93
CA LEU A 51 -14.34 15.61 -4.27
C LEU A 51 -14.43 16.35 -2.93
N PHE A 52 -15.50 17.10 -2.76
CA PHE A 52 -15.88 17.77 -1.52
C PHE A 52 -16.91 16.90 -0.81
N VAL A 53 -16.57 16.39 0.35
CA VAL A 53 -17.47 15.62 1.21
C VAL A 53 -17.82 16.47 2.42
N PRO A 54 -18.97 17.16 2.44
CA PRO A 54 -19.40 17.94 3.61
C PRO A 54 -19.78 17.00 4.76
N ALA A 55 -19.56 17.45 6.01
CA ALA A 55 -20.01 16.73 7.21
C ALA A 55 -21.54 16.52 7.18
N ASP A 56 -22.28 17.49 6.63
CA ASP A 56 -23.70 17.38 6.36
C ASP A 56 -24.03 17.84 4.93
N GLY A 57 -24.95 17.11 4.25
CA GLY A 57 -25.35 17.40 2.88
C GLY A 57 -24.76 16.45 1.83
N GLU A 58 -24.98 16.77 0.57
CA GLU A 58 -24.57 15.95 -0.58
C GLU A 58 -23.10 16.18 -0.91
N PRO A 59 -22.32 15.14 -1.28
CA PRO A 59 -20.98 15.32 -1.83
C PRO A 59 -21.01 16.05 -3.19
N HIS A 60 -20.00 16.88 -3.44
CA HIS A 60 -19.83 17.62 -4.69
C HIS A 60 -18.50 17.27 -5.36
N LEU A 61 -18.52 16.92 -6.62
CA LEU A 61 -17.34 16.59 -7.42
C LEU A 61 -17.06 17.68 -8.46
N VAL A 62 -15.84 18.17 -8.49
CA VAL A 62 -15.28 18.93 -9.61
C VAL A 62 -14.44 17.99 -10.42
N ALA A 63 -14.77 17.79 -11.70
CA ALA A 63 -14.04 16.88 -12.59
C ALA A 63 -13.98 17.42 -14.02
N PRO A 64 -12.90 17.13 -14.78
CA PRO A 64 -12.93 17.31 -16.22
C PRO A 64 -14.06 16.49 -16.84
N THR A 65 -14.73 17.03 -17.85
CA THR A 65 -15.85 16.34 -18.51
C THR A 65 -15.47 14.97 -19.02
N LEU A 66 -14.24 14.80 -19.51
CA LEU A 66 -13.72 13.53 -20.04
C LEU A 66 -13.63 12.41 -18.96
N GLU A 67 -13.59 12.77 -17.67
CA GLU A 67 -13.43 11.83 -16.53
C GLU A 67 -14.68 11.78 -15.63
N SER A 68 -15.70 12.61 -15.89
CA SER A 68 -16.86 12.77 -15.01
C SER A 68 -17.90 11.63 -15.10
N GLY A 69 -17.95 10.91 -16.23
CA GLY A 69 -18.96 9.87 -16.52
C GLY A 69 -19.07 8.81 -15.44
N PRO A 70 -17.97 8.11 -15.09
CA PRO A 70 -18.02 7.04 -14.07
C PRO A 70 -18.52 7.49 -12.69
N TYR A 71 -18.40 8.77 -12.36
CA TYR A 71 -18.90 9.31 -11.09
C TYR A 71 -20.37 9.69 -11.15
N SER A 72 -20.87 10.09 -12.33
CA SER A 72 -22.30 10.37 -12.53
C SER A 72 -23.15 9.10 -12.49
N GLU A 73 -22.56 7.97 -12.89
CA GLU A 73 -23.20 6.65 -12.94
C GLU A 73 -22.75 5.74 -11.76
N GLY A 74 -21.85 6.24 -10.93
CA GLY A 74 -21.22 5.49 -9.85
C GLY A 74 -22.14 5.22 -8.64
N PRO A 75 -21.68 4.35 -7.73
CA PRO A 75 -22.49 3.88 -6.62
C PRO A 75 -22.70 4.90 -5.49
N LEU A 76 -21.93 5.99 -5.46
CA LEU A 76 -22.10 7.08 -4.51
C LEU A 76 -22.86 8.24 -5.15
N ALA A 77 -24.05 8.54 -4.66
CA ALA A 77 -24.79 9.73 -5.07
C ALA A 77 -24.02 11.01 -4.74
N MET A 78 -23.78 11.86 -5.74
CA MET A 78 -23.06 13.11 -5.60
C MET A 78 -23.46 14.10 -6.70
N LYS A 79 -23.19 15.38 -6.48
CA LYS A 79 -23.41 16.41 -7.48
C LYS A 79 -22.13 16.65 -8.29
N VAL A 80 -22.14 16.28 -9.56
CA VAL A 80 -21.00 16.44 -10.46
C VAL A 80 -21.03 17.82 -11.10
N HIS A 81 -19.91 18.54 -11.01
CA HIS A 81 -19.63 19.83 -11.65
C HIS A 81 -18.53 19.61 -12.68
N ALA A 82 -18.93 19.14 -13.86
CA ALA A 82 -17.99 18.93 -14.97
C ALA A 82 -17.53 20.26 -15.57
N TRP A 83 -16.32 20.26 -16.15
CA TRP A 83 -15.74 21.40 -16.84
C TRP A 83 -14.90 20.96 -18.04
N THR A 84 -14.77 21.81 -19.06
CA THR A 84 -13.96 21.59 -20.26
C THR A 84 -12.71 22.45 -20.23
N ASP A 85 -11.68 22.06 -21.01
CA ASP A 85 -10.43 22.84 -21.11
C ASP A 85 -10.69 24.27 -21.64
N SER A 86 -11.71 24.47 -22.47
CA SER A 86 -12.10 25.80 -23.02
C SER A 86 -12.78 26.70 -21.98
N GLU A 87 -13.55 26.13 -21.06
CA GLU A 87 -14.25 26.89 -19.98
C GLU A 87 -13.33 27.08 -18.76
N GLY A 88 -12.40 26.16 -18.56
CA GLY A 88 -11.58 26.08 -17.36
C GLY A 88 -12.34 25.70 -16.08
N PRO A 89 -11.64 25.35 -15.01
CA PRO A 89 -12.22 24.77 -13.80
C PRO A 89 -12.88 25.77 -12.85
N SER A 90 -12.66 27.08 -13.00
CA SER A 90 -13.03 28.10 -12.00
C SER A 90 -14.52 28.14 -11.71
N GLY A 91 -15.36 28.02 -12.73
CA GLY A 91 -16.82 27.99 -12.61
C GLY A 91 -17.31 26.75 -11.85
N ALA A 92 -16.75 25.59 -12.19
CA ALA A 92 -17.08 24.31 -11.53
C ALA A 92 -16.64 24.31 -10.06
N ILE A 93 -15.43 24.80 -9.76
CA ILE A 93 -14.90 24.95 -8.39
C ILE A 93 -15.81 25.86 -7.57
N SER A 94 -16.21 27.02 -8.11
CA SER A 94 -17.09 27.96 -7.40
C SER A 94 -18.46 27.36 -7.10
N LYS A 95 -19.07 26.64 -8.06
CA LYS A 95 -20.37 25.97 -7.88
C LYS A 95 -20.27 24.86 -6.83
N ALA A 96 -19.23 24.02 -6.88
CA ALA A 96 -19.01 22.95 -5.92
C ALA A 96 -18.74 23.48 -4.52
N ALA A 97 -17.85 24.47 -4.40
CA ALA A 97 -17.53 25.08 -3.11
C ALA A 97 -18.74 25.74 -2.43
N LYS A 98 -19.59 26.42 -3.23
CA LYS A 98 -20.86 26.98 -2.75
C LYS A 98 -21.83 25.89 -2.34
N GLY A 99 -22.01 24.88 -3.15
CA GLY A 99 -22.93 23.76 -2.91
C GLY A 99 -22.56 22.96 -1.67
N ALA A 100 -21.27 22.63 -1.52
CA ALA A 100 -20.74 21.93 -0.35
C ALA A 100 -20.60 22.80 0.89
N GLY A 101 -20.84 24.12 0.82
CA GLY A 101 -20.72 25.05 1.93
C GLY A 101 -19.27 25.20 2.43
N VAL A 102 -18.30 25.31 1.51
CA VAL A 102 -16.87 25.40 1.83
C VAL A 102 -16.55 26.71 2.52
N LYS A 103 -16.62 26.70 3.84
CA LYS A 103 -16.25 27.81 4.74
C LYS A 103 -15.85 27.26 6.11
N GLY A 104 -15.02 28.00 6.86
CA GLY A 104 -14.54 27.54 8.16
C GLY A 104 -13.50 26.44 8.05
N LYS A 105 -13.45 25.51 9.01
CA LYS A 105 -12.45 24.44 9.03
C LYS A 105 -12.83 23.30 8.08
N TRP A 106 -11.97 23.03 7.10
CA TRP A 106 -12.12 21.92 6.15
C TRP A 106 -10.86 21.06 6.16
N GLY A 107 -11.06 19.77 6.21
CA GLY A 107 -10.01 18.77 6.06
C GLY A 107 -9.52 18.70 4.63
N VAL A 108 -8.23 18.47 4.43
CA VAL A 108 -7.60 18.27 3.12
C VAL A 108 -6.68 17.07 3.23
N GLU A 109 -6.77 16.15 2.29
CA GLU A 109 -5.81 15.04 2.23
C GLU A 109 -4.42 15.52 1.80
N GLY A 110 -3.38 14.77 2.19
CA GLY A 110 -1.99 15.18 1.98
C GLY A 110 -1.55 15.28 0.52
N LYS A 111 -2.26 14.62 -0.41
CA LYS A 111 -1.91 14.55 -1.84
C LYS A 111 -2.56 15.62 -2.71
N VAL A 112 -3.38 16.50 -2.16
CA VAL A 112 -4.02 17.59 -2.93
C VAL A 112 -2.96 18.55 -3.47
N PRO A 113 -2.85 18.74 -4.80
CA PRO A 113 -1.90 19.68 -5.37
C PRO A 113 -2.17 21.11 -4.88
N TYR A 114 -1.10 21.82 -4.50
CA TYR A 114 -1.21 23.22 -4.06
C TYR A 114 -2.00 24.09 -5.05
N LEU A 115 -1.81 23.91 -6.35
CA LEU A 115 -2.50 24.68 -7.38
C LEU A 115 -4.04 24.49 -7.35
N PHE A 116 -4.53 23.32 -6.88
CA PHE A 116 -5.96 23.10 -6.75
C PHE A 116 -6.51 23.89 -5.56
N LEU A 117 -5.79 23.90 -4.46
CA LEU A 117 -6.13 24.69 -3.27
C LEU A 117 -6.06 26.20 -3.55
N ASP A 118 -5.05 26.69 -4.27
CA ASP A 118 -4.96 28.10 -4.68
C ASP A 118 -6.17 28.55 -5.51
N ARG A 119 -6.63 27.70 -6.43
CA ARG A 119 -7.85 27.97 -7.22
C ARG A 119 -9.10 27.96 -6.33
N LEU A 120 -9.20 27.04 -5.37
CA LEU A 120 -10.30 26.97 -4.42
C LEU A 120 -10.33 28.23 -3.51
N LEU A 121 -9.17 28.70 -3.05
CA LEU A 121 -9.07 29.93 -2.22
C LEU A 121 -9.55 31.19 -2.92
N LYS A 122 -9.56 31.24 -4.27
CA LYS A 122 -10.14 32.30 -5.05
C LYS A 122 -11.68 32.25 -5.09
N ALA A 123 -12.26 31.08 -4.83
CA ALA A 123 -13.71 30.85 -4.87
C ALA A 123 -14.36 30.79 -3.49
N ALA A 124 -13.61 30.46 -2.44
CA ALA A 124 -14.09 30.24 -1.08
C ALA A 124 -13.00 30.61 -0.05
N SER A 125 -13.36 30.70 1.22
CA SER A 125 -12.44 31.08 2.32
C SER A 125 -12.38 30.00 3.42
N PRO A 126 -11.95 28.77 3.12
CA PRO A 126 -11.78 27.74 4.12
C PRO A 126 -10.53 27.97 4.96
N LYS A 127 -10.54 27.37 6.17
CA LYS A 127 -9.34 27.19 6.99
C LYS A 127 -8.95 25.72 6.90
N PHE A 128 -7.93 25.41 6.12
CA PHE A 128 -7.50 24.03 5.89
C PHE A 128 -6.91 23.38 7.15
N ARG A 129 -7.19 22.11 7.32
CA ARG A 129 -6.65 21.20 8.33
C ARG A 129 -6.20 19.90 7.63
N ASN A 130 -5.19 19.25 8.18
CA ASN A 130 -4.77 17.94 7.70
C ASN A 130 -5.85 16.90 8.03
N ALA A 131 -6.41 16.25 7.01
CA ALA A 131 -7.37 15.16 7.16
C ALA A 131 -6.76 13.78 6.92
N GLU A 132 -5.47 13.70 6.63
CA GLU A 132 -4.80 12.43 6.33
C GLU A 132 -4.95 11.39 7.45
N PRO A 133 -4.82 11.74 8.76
CA PRO A 133 -5.03 10.76 9.84
C PRO A 133 -6.45 10.17 9.85
N ILE A 134 -7.46 10.99 9.57
CA ILE A 134 -8.86 10.54 9.48
C ILE A 134 -9.02 9.56 8.31
N LEU A 135 -8.54 9.95 7.12
CA LEU A 135 -8.69 9.16 5.90
C LEU A 135 -7.93 7.83 5.97
N GLN A 136 -6.75 7.83 6.56
CA GLN A 136 -5.98 6.60 6.82
C GLN A 136 -6.68 5.71 7.83
N GLY A 137 -7.14 6.25 8.96
CA GLY A 137 -7.88 5.49 9.98
C GLY A 137 -9.14 4.81 9.45
N LEU A 138 -9.81 5.40 8.45
CA LEU A 138 -10.96 4.77 7.80
C LEU A 138 -10.58 3.51 7.01
N ARG A 139 -9.37 3.45 6.43
CA ARG A 139 -8.88 2.37 5.58
C ARG A 139 -8.08 1.32 6.33
N GLU A 140 -7.63 1.64 7.53
CA GLU A 140 -6.75 0.81 8.34
C GLU A 140 -7.41 -0.53 8.74
N VAL A 141 -8.68 -0.48 9.16
CA VAL A 141 -9.51 -1.66 9.44
C VAL A 141 -10.36 -1.98 8.21
N LYS A 142 -10.08 -3.11 7.58
CA LYS A 142 -10.69 -3.53 6.32
C LYS A 142 -12.11 -4.05 6.53
N ASP A 143 -12.99 -3.78 5.57
CA ASP A 143 -14.28 -4.46 5.52
C ASP A 143 -14.16 -5.85 4.85
N GLU A 144 -15.24 -6.64 4.89
CA GLU A 144 -15.25 -8.02 4.38
C GLU A 144 -14.86 -8.09 2.89
N GLU A 145 -15.29 -7.12 2.08
CA GLU A 145 -14.96 -7.08 0.65
C GLU A 145 -13.50 -6.71 0.43
N GLU A 146 -12.95 -5.79 1.20
CA GLU A 146 -11.54 -5.43 1.17
C GLU A 146 -10.66 -6.64 1.53
N VAL A 147 -11.01 -7.38 2.59
CA VAL A 147 -10.31 -8.62 2.99
C VAL A 147 -10.37 -9.67 1.87
N ARG A 148 -11.52 -9.84 1.22
CA ARG A 148 -11.67 -10.76 0.08
C ARG A 148 -10.75 -10.39 -1.08
N LEU A 149 -10.63 -9.11 -1.40
CA LEU A 149 -9.77 -8.62 -2.48
C LEU A 149 -8.27 -8.73 -2.15
N LEU A 150 -7.88 -8.43 -0.91
CA LEU A 150 -6.52 -8.62 -0.41
C LEU A 150 -6.10 -10.09 -0.51
N ARG A 151 -6.93 -11.03 -0.02
CA ARG A 151 -6.65 -12.48 -0.15
C ARG A 151 -6.54 -12.92 -1.61
N LYS A 152 -7.34 -12.33 -2.51
CA LYS A 152 -7.25 -12.64 -3.94
C LYS A 152 -5.94 -12.13 -4.55
N SER A 153 -5.52 -10.91 -4.20
CA SER A 153 -4.24 -10.35 -4.63
C SER A 153 -3.07 -11.18 -4.11
N ALA A 154 -3.07 -11.52 -2.81
CA ALA A 154 -2.07 -12.38 -2.18
C ALA A 154 -1.96 -13.75 -2.86
N ALA A 155 -3.09 -14.39 -3.17
CA ALA A 155 -3.10 -15.69 -3.86
C ALA A 155 -2.57 -15.61 -5.31
N ILE A 156 -2.78 -14.51 -6.01
CA ILE A 156 -2.22 -14.28 -7.36
C ILE A 156 -0.70 -14.15 -7.25
N LEU A 157 -0.22 -13.35 -6.32
CA LEU A 157 1.20 -13.09 -6.14
C LEU A 157 1.95 -14.34 -5.66
N SER A 158 1.39 -15.08 -4.68
CA SER A 158 1.97 -16.34 -4.19
C SER A 158 2.17 -17.36 -5.32
N ARG A 159 1.14 -17.59 -6.15
CA ARG A 159 1.26 -18.50 -7.32
C ARG A 159 2.31 -18.02 -8.33
N SER A 160 2.53 -16.72 -8.43
CA SER A 160 3.55 -16.18 -9.33
C SER A 160 4.94 -16.47 -8.79
N PHE A 161 5.15 -16.34 -7.47
CA PHE A 161 6.42 -16.65 -6.82
C PHE A 161 6.82 -18.12 -6.96
N GLU A 162 5.87 -19.07 -6.99
CA GLU A 162 6.15 -20.49 -7.24
C GLU A 162 6.81 -20.73 -8.61
N GLN A 163 6.61 -19.83 -9.57
CA GLN A 163 7.19 -19.92 -10.91
C GLN A 163 8.59 -19.28 -10.99
N PHE A 164 8.93 -18.36 -10.09
CA PHE A 164 10.17 -17.58 -10.15
C PHE A 164 11.45 -18.41 -10.14
N PRO A 165 11.56 -19.53 -9.40
CA PRO A 165 12.76 -20.37 -9.46
C PRO A 165 13.14 -20.77 -10.89
N SER A 166 12.17 -21.05 -11.75
CA SER A 166 12.40 -21.41 -13.16
C SER A 166 12.87 -20.24 -14.03
N LEU A 167 12.60 -19.01 -13.60
CA LEU A 167 12.94 -17.77 -14.31
C LEU A 167 14.33 -17.25 -13.94
N ILE A 168 14.87 -17.66 -12.79
CA ILE A 168 16.18 -17.21 -12.28
C ILE A 168 17.28 -18.13 -12.82
N LYS A 169 18.17 -17.59 -13.67
CA LYS A 169 19.29 -18.35 -14.26
C LYS A 169 20.58 -17.55 -14.19
N GLU A 170 21.70 -18.27 -14.01
CA GLU A 170 23.03 -17.68 -14.08
C GLU A 170 23.26 -16.98 -15.42
N GLY A 171 23.82 -15.77 -15.37
CA GLY A 171 24.13 -14.96 -16.55
C GLY A 171 22.99 -14.09 -17.06
N LEU A 172 21.72 -14.30 -16.63
CA LEU A 172 20.64 -13.35 -16.86
C LEU A 172 20.91 -12.07 -16.09
N THR A 173 20.41 -10.96 -16.60
CA THR A 173 20.44 -9.68 -15.92
C THR A 173 19.27 -9.54 -14.94
N GLU A 174 19.43 -8.68 -13.92
CA GLU A 174 18.33 -8.33 -13.00
C GLU A 174 17.08 -7.85 -13.77
N LEU A 175 17.26 -7.05 -14.84
CA LEU A 175 16.17 -6.58 -15.70
C LEU A 175 15.46 -7.70 -16.47
N GLU A 176 16.18 -8.71 -16.95
CA GLU A 176 15.57 -9.86 -17.65
C GLU A 176 14.73 -10.69 -16.68
N VAL A 177 15.21 -10.91 -15.46
CA VAL A 177 14.46 -11.60 -14.41
C VAL A 177 13.24 -10.78 -13.99
N ALA A 178 13.40 -9.47 -13.75
CA ALA A 178 12.30 -8.58 -13.38
C ALA A 178 11.18 -8.59 -14.44
N LYS A 179 11.56 -8.53 -15.74
CA LYS A 179 10.59 -8.61 -16.82
C LYS A 179 9.84 -9.95 -16.81
N ALA A 180 10.55 -11.07 -16.73
CA ALA A 180 9.94 -12.39 -16.72
C ALA A 180 9.00 -12.59 -15.51
N ALA A 181 9.41 -12.12 -14.33
CA ALA A 181 8.59 -12.15 -13.13
C ALA A 181 7.32 -11.28 -13.28
N THR A 182 7.44 -10.07 -13.85
CA THR A 182 6.29 -9.20 -14.15
C THR A 182 5.30 -9.87 -15.10
N ASP A 183 5.79 -10.48 -16.19
CA ASP A 183 4.96 -11.22 -17.15
C ASP A 183 4.22 -12.39 -16.47
N ALA A 184 4.87 -13.12 -15.56
CA ALA A 184 4.26 -14.20 -14.78
C ALA A 184 3.12 -13.68 -13.86
N ILE A 185 3.33 -12.55 -13.18
CA ILE A 185 2.32 -11.95 -12.27
C ILE A 185 1.08 -11.54 -13.07
N TYR A 186 1.23 -10.86 -14.20
CA TYR A 186 0.08 -10.53 -15.07
C TYR A 186 -0.63 -11.78 -15.60
N SER A 187 0.12 -12.82 -15.99
CA SER A 187 -0.44 -14.09 -16.46
C SER A 187 -1.26 -14.82 -15.39
N ASN A 188 -0.96 -14.60 -14.11
CA ASN A 188 -1.73 -15.13 -12.98
C ASN A 188 -2.96 -14.29 -12.60
N GLY A 189 -3.18 -13.15 -13.27
CA GLY A 189 -4.40 -12.37 -13.18
C GLY A 189 -4.30 -11.07 -12.37
N ALA A 190 -3.09 -10.58 -12.07
CA ALA A 190 -2.93 -9.24 -11.50
C ALA A 190 -3.39 -8.16 -12.50
N THR A 191 -3.99 -7.09 -11.98
CA THR A 191 -4.41 -5.94 -12.78
C THR A 191 -3.31 -4.87 -12.91
N LYS A 192 -2.34 -4.89 -12.00
CA LYS A 192 -1.13 -4.05 -12.01
C LYS A 192 -0.01 -4.78 -11.29
N VAL A 193 1.23 -4.52 -11.70
CA VAL A 193 2.46 -4.87 -10.98
C VAL A 193 3.16 -3.58 -10.61
N ASP A 194 3.57 -3.45 -9.37
CA ASP A 194 4.20 -2.25 -8.83
C ASP A 194 5.50 -2.61 -8.11
N ASP A 195 6.44 -1.67 -8.10
CA ASP A 195 7.69 -1.76 -7.32
C ASP A 195 8.50 -3.05 -7.48
N MET A 196 8.56 -3.61 -8.71
CA MET A 196 9.36 -4.81 -9.01
C MET A 196 10.84 -4.55 -8.77
N LEU A 197 11.36 -5.03 -7.65
CA LEU A 197 12.78 -4.97 -7.29
C LEU A 197 13.43 -6.35 -7.53
N VAL A 198 14.54 -6.34 -8.25
CA VAL A 198 15.42 -7.52 -8.40
C VAL A 198 16.84 -7.06 -8.17
N GLN A 199 17.46 -7.54 -7.09
CA GLN A 199 18.80 -7.16 -6.70
C GLN A 199 19.65 -8.40 -6.47
N SER A 200 20.88 -8.42 -6.96
CA SER A 200 21.74 -9.58 -6.87
C SER A 200 23.12 -9.27 -6.28
N GLY A 201 23.67 -10.22 -5.53
CA GLY A 201 24.98 -10.14 -4.90
C GLY A 201 25.15 -8.88 -4.04
N PRO A 202 26.23 -8.10 -4.24
CA PRO A 202 26.48 -6.90 -3.44
C PRO A 202 25.38 -5.85 -3.50
N ARG A 203 24.57 -5.82 -4.58
CA ARG A 203 23.46 -4.90 -4.75
C ARG A 203 22.24 -5.26 -3.87
N GLY A 204 22.11 -6.53 -3.47
CA GLY A 204 21.09 -6.95 -2.51
C GLY A 204 21.18 -6.22 -1.16
N ALA A 205 22.30 -5.53 -0.89
CA ALA A 205 22.45 -4.68 0.29
C ALA A 205 21.84 -3.28 0.16
N ASP A 206 21.20 -2.96 -0.96
CA ASP A 206 20.39 -1.74 -1.17
C ASP A 206 18.90 -2.11 -1.12
N PRO A 207 18.15 -1.79 -0.03
CA PRO A 207 16.77 -2.24 0.14
C PRO A 207 15.81 -1.81 -0.98
N HIS A 208 16.08 -0.67 -1.65
CA HIS A 208 15.24 -0.12 -2.71
C HIS A 208 15.95 -0.05 -4.07
N GLY A 209 16.98 -0.87 -4.28
CA GLY A 209 17.75 -0.88 -5.52
C GLY A 209 16.91 -1.38 -6.71
N LEU A 210 16.71 -0.55 -7.72
CA LEU A 210 16.00 -0.93 -8.95
C LEU A 210 16.81 -1.97 -9.75
N PRO A 211 16.15 -2.86 -10.52
CA PRO A 211 16.81 -3.81 -11.39
C PRO A 211 17.74 -3.12 -12.40
N THR A 212 18.89 -3.74 -12.67
CA THR A 212 19.90 -3.20 -13.61
C THR A 212 20.29 -4.24 -14.66
N ARG A 213 21.24 -3.87 -15.54
CA ARG A 213 21.87 -4.79 -16.49
C ARG A 213 22.97 -5.65 -15.85
N ARG A 214 23.10 -5.65 -14.51
CA ARG A 214 24.01 -6.54 -13.81
C ARG A 214 23.58 -7.99 -14.07
N LYS A 215 24.56 -8.81 -14.43
CA LYS A 215 24.37 -10.26 -14.58
C LYS A 215 24.42 -10.94 -13.23
N ILE A 216 23.48 -11.83 -13.00
CA ILE A 216 23.38 -12.65 -11.80
C ILE A 216 24.45 -13.74 -11.86
N GLY A 217 25.22 -13.85 -10.79
CA GLY A 217 26.26 -14.85 -10.63
C GLY A 217 25.86 -16.02 -9.73
N ARG A 218 26.61 -17.10 -9.83
CA ARG A 218 26.45 -18.29 -8.97
C ARG A 218 26.90 -17.98 -7.54
N GLY A 219 26.17 -18.49 -6.54
CA GLY A 219 26.46 -18.28 -5.11
C GLY A 219 26.07 -16.92 -4.56
N GLU A 220 25.46 -16.07 -5.37
CA GLU A 220 24.98 -14.75 -4.96
C GLU A 220 23.54 -14.81 -4.42
N SER A 221 23.23 -13.98 -3.40
CA SER A 221 21.85 -13.72 -3.01
C SER A 221 21.13 -12.94 -4.10
N ILE A 222 19.85 -13.25 -4.32
CA ILE A 222 18.98 -12.57 -5.26
C ILE A 222 17.71 -12.24 -4.50
N ILE A 223 17.46 -10.96 -4.23
CA ILE A 223 16.19 -10.51 -3.66
C ILE A 223 15.24 -10.22 -4.81
N ILE A 224 14.04 -10.76 -4.74
CA ILE A 224 12.89 -10.35 -5.55
C ILE A 224 11.82 -9.87 -4.58
N ASP A 225 11.45 -8.61 -4.73
CA ASP A 225 10.45 -7.92 -3.95
C ASP A 225 9.48 -7.23 -4.91
N VAL A 226 8.19 -7.46 -4.73
CA VAL A 226 7.19 -6.96 -5.67
C VAL A 226 5.81 -6.87 -5.07
N GLY A 227 5.19 -5.71 -5.29
CA GLY A 227 3.76 -5.50 -5.08
C GLY A 227 2.95 -5.89 -6.32
N SER A 228 1.84 -6.59 -6.13
CA SER A 228 0.83 -6.81 -7.17
C SER A 228 -0.53 -6.29 -6.75
N VAL A 229 -1.37 -5.95 -7.73
CA VAL A 229 -2.69 -5.38 -7.48
C VAL A 229 -3.75 -6.22 -8.17
N TYR A 230 -4.79 -6.55 -7.43
CA TYR A 230 -6.02 -7.12 -7.97
C TYR A 230 -7.21 -6.24 -7.57
N GLU A 231 -7.95 -5.73 -8.57
CA GLU A 231 -9.11 -4.85 -8.33
C GLU A 231 -8.79 -3.70 -7.36
N GLY A 232 -7.53 -3.16 -7.44
CA GLY A 232 -7.03 -2.02 -6.67
C GLY A 232 -6.48 -2.32 -5.29
N TYR A 233 -6.52 -3.56 -4.83
CA TYR A 233 -5.95 -3.97 -3.56
C TYR A 233 -4.59 -4.63 -3.78
N TYR A 234 -3.62 -4.21 -2.97
CA TYR A 234 -2.25 -4.67 -3.05
C TYR A 234 -2.04 -6.01 -2.33
N ALA A 235 -1.06 -6.76 -2.77
CA ALA A 235 -0.33 -7.75 -2.01
C ALA A 235 1.16 -7.48 -2.22
N ASP A 236 1.97 -7.83 -1.25
CA ASP A 236 3.41 -7.59 -1.25
C ASP A 236 4.17 -8.84 -0.75
N ILE A 237 5.18 -9.26 -1.48
CA ILE A 237 6.01 -10.41 -1.12
C ILE A 237 7.46 -10.15 -1.47
N THR A 238 8.33 -10.42 -0.51
CA THR A 238 9.77 -10.55 -0.78
C THR A 238 10.25 -11.97 -0.50
N ARG A 239 11.06 -12.51 -1.42
CA ARG A 239 11.84 -13.72 -1.19
C ARG A 239 13.28 -13.51 -1.66
N ALA A 240 14.21 -14.13 -0.95
CA ALA A 240 15.61 -14.17 -1.35
C ALA A 240 15.96 -15.55 -1.90
N PHE A 241 16.62 -15.59 -3.06
CA PHE A 241 17.03 -16.78 -3.81
C PHE A 241 18.55 -16.86 -3.90
N CYS A 242 19.06 -18.01 -4.31
CA CYS A 242 20.49 -18.20 -4.64
C CYS A 242 20.64 -19.26 -5.75
N ILE A 243 21.51 -19.00 -6.71
CA ILE A 243 21.90 -20.00 -7.71
C ILE A 243 23.05 -20.83 -7.16
N GLY A 244 22.78 -22.08 -6.78
CA GLY A 244 23.71 -22.94 -6.05
C GLY A 244 23.74 -22.62 -4.55
N LEU A 245 24.73 -23.16 -3.84
CA LEU A 245 24.80 -23.03 -2.39
C LEU A 245 25.71 -21.88 -1.96
N SER A 246 25.31 -21.17 -0.94
CA SER A 246 26.08 -20.13 -0.24
C SER A 246 25.87 -20.26 1.27
N SER A 247 26.89 -20.79 1.96
CA SER A 247 26.81 -21.00 3.41
C SER A 247 26.71 -19.67 4.21
N GLU A 248 27.22 -18.55 3.67
CA GLU A 248 27.06 -17.23 4.29
C GLU A 248 25.60 -16.78 4.18
N MET A 249 25.01 -16.91 2.98
CA MET A 249 23.61 -16.56 2.75
C MET A 249 22.67 -17.43 3.58
N GLU A 250 22.87 -18.75 3.63
CA GLU A 250 22.05 -19.68 4.41
C GLU A 250 21.97 -19.29 5.88
N LYS A 251 23.11 -18.93 6.50
CA LYS A 251 23.14 -18.48 7.91
C LYS A 251 22.36 -17.19 8.13
N VAL A 252 22.48 -16.23 7.21
CA VAL A 252 21.73 -14.97 7.30
C VAL A 252 20.25 -15.22 7.05
N TYR A 253 19.93 -16.02 6.03
CA TYR A 253 18.57 -16.39 5.66
C TYR A 253 17.81 -17.03 6.83
N ALA A 254 18.43 -18.01 7.49
CA ALA A 254 17.82 -18.68 8.64
C ALA A 254 17.44 -17.69 9.77
N LYS A 255 18.25 -16.64 10.00
CA LYS A 255 17.97 -15.64 11.03
C LYS A 255 16.92 -14.62 10.58
N VAL A 256 16.84 -14.30 9.30
CA VAL A 256 15.79 -13.44 8.74
C VAL A 256 14.45 -14.19 8.77
N LEU A 257 14.42 -15.46 8.41
CA LEU A 257 13.23 -16.30 8.51
C LEU A 257 12.72 -16.41 9.96
N GLU A 258 13.62 -16.72 10.92
CA GLU A 258 13.27 -16.75 12.34
C GLU A 258 12.70 -15.42 12.83
N ALA A 259 13.24 -14.29 12.33
CA ALA A 259 12.76 -12.97 12.69
C ALA A 259 11.37 -12.68 12.12
N GLU A 260 11.11 -13.08 10.87
CA GLU A 260 9.82 -12.93 10.21
C GLU A 260 8.74 -13.77 10.94
N GLU A 261 9.03 -15.04 11.22
CA GLU A 261 8.14 -15.93 11.96
C GLU A 261 7.84 -15.41 13.38
N ALA A 262 8.86 -14.86 14.07
CA ALA A 262 8.68 -14.26 15.39
C ALA A 262 7.77 -13.00 15.32
N GLY A 263 7.91 -12.19 14.29
CA GLY A 263 7.04 -11.04 14.03
C GLY A 263 5.59 -11.47 13.80
N ILE A 264 5.35 -12.43 12.93
CA ILE A 264 4.01 -12.96 12.63
C ILE A 264 3.40 -13.60 13.89
N ALA A 265 4.14 -14.43 14.60
CA ALA A 265 3.66 -15.08 15.82
C ALA A 265 3.29 -14.08 16.93
N LYS A 266 3.93 -12.91 16.95
CA LYS A 266 3.64 -11.82 17.89
C LYS A 266 2.40 -11.02 17.49
N ALA A 267 2.05 -10.99 16.24
CA ALA A 267 0.92 -10.22 15.72
C ALA A 267 -0.40 -10.77 16.28
N ALA A 268 -1.14 -9.95 17.01
CA ALA A 268 -2.45 -10.30 17.56
C ALA A 268 -3.26 -9.04 17.87
N GLU A 269 -4.57 -9.18 17.93
CA GLU A 269 -5.47 -8.10 18.35
C GLU A 269 -5.06 -7.52 19.71
N GLY A 270 -5.00 -6.21 19.82
CA GLY A 270 -4.60 -5.48 21.02
C GLY A 270 -3.10 -5.38 21.25
N VAL A 271 -2.27 -6.12 20.52
CA VAL A 271 -0.80 -5.99 20.57
C VAL A 271 -0.39 -4.66 19.95
N ARG A 272 0.61 -4.00 20.53
CA ARG A 272 1.18 -2.79 19.94
C ARG A 272 2.03 -3.13 18.72
N VAL A 273 1.97 -2.32 17.68
CA VAL A 273 2.79 -2.48 16.47
C VAL A 273 4.28 -2.54 16.80
N GLY A 274 4.75 -1.76 17.77
CA GLY A 274 6.13 -1.83 18.28
C GLY A 274 6.49 -3.16 18.97
N GLY A 275 5.50 -3.94 19.40
CA GLY A 275 5.73 -5.28 19.95
C GLY A 275 6.02 -6.30 18.85
N VAL A 276 5.41 -6.15 17.67
CA VAL A 276 5.69 -6.98 16.49
C VAL A 276 7.09 -6.65 15.96
N ASP A 277 7.42 -5.34 15.82
CA ASP A 277 8.78 -4.92 15.43
C ASP A 277 9.84 -5.46 16.40
N ALA A 278 9.60 -5.34 17.72
CA ALA A 278 10.54 -5.82 18.72
C ALA A 278 10.78 -7.34 18.61
N ALA A 279 9.73 -8.13 18.37
CA ALA A 279 9.85 -9.58 18.23
C ALA A 279 10.77 -9.97 17.08
N ALA A 280 10.60 -9.36 15.89
CA ALA A 280 11.46 -9.60 14.74
C ALA A 280 12.90 -9.05 14.97
N ARG A 281 13.00 -7.85 15.48
CA ARG A 281 14.27 -7.14 15.67
C ARG A 281 15.15 -7.78 16.72
N ASP A 282 14.59 -8.32 17.79
CA ASP A 282 15.34 -8.97 18.89
C ASP A 282 15.98 -10.28 18.44
N VAL A 283 15.38 -11.04 17.54
CA VAL A 283 16.01 -12.22 16.89
C VAL A 283 17.28 -11.79 16.16
N LEU A 284 17.22 -10.75 15.35
CA LEU A 284 18.37 -10.26 14.60
C LEU A 284 19.43 -9.61 15.51
N LYS A 285 19.02 -8.90 16.57
CA LYS A 285 19.94 -8.36 17.59
C LYS A 285 20.67 -9.49 18.33
N GLY A 286 19.96 -10.54 18.72
CA GLY A 286 20.54 -11.73 19.39
C GLY A 286 21.55 -12.48 18.51
N ALA A 287 21.35 -12.45 17.19
CA ALA A 287 22.31 -13.02 16.22
C ALA A 287 23.47 -12.09 15.85
N GLY A 288 23.58 -10.88 16.44
CA GLY A 288 24.58 -9.88 16.10
C GLY A 288 24.33 -9.18 14.76
N LEU A 289 23.14 -9.36 14.17
CA LEU A 289 22.75 -8.82 12.87
C LEU A 289 21.89 -7.54 12.98
N GLY A 290 21.48 -7.14 14.17
CA GLY A 290 20.54 -6.04 14.38
C GLY A 290 20.93 -4.71 13.75
N LYS A 291 22.25 -4.38 13.66
CA LYS A 291 22.75 -3.16 13.02
C LYS A 291 22.58 -3.14 11.49
N TYR A 292 22.26 -4.28 10.90
CA TYR A 292 22.04 -4.43 9.46
C TYR A 292 20.56 -4.49 9.10
N PHE A 293 19.66 -4.48 10.09
CA PHE A 293 18.23 -4.30 9.90
C PHE A 293 17.88 -2.82 10.07
N ILE A 294 17.85 -2.09 8.98
CA ILE A 294 17.91 -0.63 8.92
C ILE A 294 16.57 0.06 8.62
N HIS A 295 15.49 -0.69 8.49
CA HIS A 295 14.15 -0.16 8.25
C HIS A 295 13.14 -0.67 9.29
N ARG A 296 11.90 -0.23 9.21
CA ARG A 296 10.77 -0.74 10.00
C ARG A 296 10.47 -2.20 9.63
N THR A 297 9.81 -2.91 10.51
CA THR A 297 9.47 -4.33 10.26
C THR A 297 8.34 -4.52 9.25
N GLY A 298 7.55 -3.47 8.96
CA GLY A 298 6.47 -3.56 7.98
C GLY A 298 5.58 -2.34 7.93
N HIS A 299 4.59 -2.40 7.08
CA HIS A 299 3.61 -1.35 6.84
C HIS A 299 2.24 -1.96 6.53
N GLY A 300 1.16 -1.22 6.79
CA GLY A 300 -0.16 -1.57 6.31
C GLY A 300 -0.21 -1.57 4.78
N LEU A 301 -1.10 -2.35 4.23
CA LEU A 301 -1.40 -2.37 2.81
C LEU A 301 -2.91 -2.49 2.58
N GLY A 302 -3.34 -2.06 1.41
CA GLY A 302 -4.76 -2.02 1.03
C GLY A 302 -4.90 -1.44 -0.36
N LEU A 303 -5.47 -0.25 -0.46
CA LEU A 303 -5.52 0.54 -1.70
C LEU A 303 -4.19 1.23 -2.04
N GLU A 304 -3.26 1.27 -1.09
CA GLU A 304 -1.86 1.66 -1.29
C GLU A 304 -0.95 0.53 -0.83
N VAL A 305 0.24 0.44 -1.44
CA VAL A 305 1.26 -0.51 -0.98
C VAL A 305 1.71 -0.13 0.43
N HIS A 306 1.88 1.17 0.71
CA HIS A 306 2.22 1.69 2.02
C HIS A 306 1.10 2.53 2.62
N GLU A 307 0.40 2.00 3.60
CA GLU A 307 -0.58 2.73 4.42
C GLU A 307 -0.43 2.37 5.92
N ALA A 308 -1.24 2.95 6.79
CA ALA A 308 -1.28 2.55 8.20
C ALA A 308 -1.88 1.12 8.37
N PRO A 309 -1.48 0.37 9.42
CA PRO A 309 -0.54 0.73 10.48
C PRO A 309 0.93 0.56 10.06
N TYR A 310 1.85 1.29 10.70
CA TYR A 310 3.30 1.10 10.50
C TYR A 310 3.91 0.26 11.61
N ILE A 311 4.52 -0.88 11.26
CA ILE A 311 5.16 -1.80 12.20
C ILE A 311 6.57 -1.32 12.47
N VAL A 312 6.71 -0.44 13.46
CA VAL A 312 7.93 0.33 13.72
C VAL A 312 8.35 0.24 15.18
N GLU A 313 9.68 0.33 15.43
CA GLU A 313 10.25 0.31 16.78
C GLU A 313 9.60 1.37 17.68
N GLY A 314 9.12 0.96 18.85
CA GLY A 314 8.46 1.83 19.82
C GLY A 314 7.04 2.29 19.44
N GLY A 315 6.47 1.83 18.33
CA GLY A 315 5.12 2.14 17.89
C GLY A 315 4.07 1.81 18.97
N LYS A 316 3.17 2.77 19.24
CA LYS A 316 2.20 2.67 20.36
C LYS A 316 0.81 2.23 19.91
N GLU A 317 0.53 2.35 18.63
CA GLU A 317 -0.71 1.92 18.02
C GLU A 317 -1.00 0.44 18.31
N ARG A 318 -2.28 0.09 18.44
CA ARG A 318 -2.70 -1.29 18.71
C ARG A 318 -3.31 -1.91 17.49
N LEU A 319 -2.90 -3.11 17.19
CA LEU A 319 -3.52 -3.93 16.15
C LEU A 319 -4.99 -4.23 16.50
N ALA A 320 -5.85 -4.10 15.53
CA ALA A 320 -7.26 -4.47 15.60
C ALA A 320 -7.56 -5.60 14.59
N SER A 321 -8.67 -6.30 14.80
CA SER A 321 -9.16 -7.27 13.82
C SER A 321 -9.33 -6.61 12.45
N ASP A 322 -9.06 -7.36 11.39
CA ASP A 322 -9.13 -6.93 9.99
C ASP A 322 -8.11 -5.85 9.58
N MET A 323 -7.11 -5.54 10.40
CA MET A 323 -5.91 -4.84 9.94
C MET A 323 -5.02 -5.77 9.12
N CYS A 324 -4.49 -5.27 7.98
CA CYS A 324 -3.57 -6.00 7.11
C CYS A 324 -2.27 -5.21 6.96
N PHE A 325 -1.12 -5.89 7.13
CA PHE A 325 0.20 -5.27 7.11
C PHE A 325 1.28 -6.30 6.75
N THR A 326 2.46 -5.83 6.29
CA THR A 326 3.61 -6.68 6.00
C THR A 326 4.43 -6.99 7.25
N VAL A 327 5.11 -8.15 7.26
CA VAL A 327 6.20 -8.48 8.18
C VAL A 327 7.40 -8.86 7.34
N GLU A 328 8.39 -7.95 7.22
CA GLU A 328 9.45 -7.98 6.22
C GLU A 328 10.86 -7.72 6.79
N PRO A 329 11.30 -8.41 7.85
CA PRO A 329 12.65 -8.19 8.34
C PRO A 329 13.71 -8.47 7.28
N GLY A 330 14.77 -7.65 7.24
CA GLY A 330 15.85 -7.78 6.29
C GLY A 330 17.23 -7.52 6.90
N VAL A 331 18.25 -8.15 6.33
CA VAL A 331 19.67 -7.97 6.68
C VAL A 331 20.45 -7.58 5.43
N TYR A 332 21.15 -6.45 5.51
CA TYR A 332 21.83 -5.83 4.38
C TYR A 332 23.32 -5.67 4.67
N LEU A 333 24.12 -6.63 4.21
CA LEU A 333 25.58 -6.64 4.39
C LEU A 333 26.26 -5.90 3.22
N ARG A 334 26.54 -4.62 3.39
CA ARG A 334 27.13 -3.77 2.33
C ARG A 334 28.31 -4.42 1.65
N GLY A 335 28.28 -4.43 0.31
CA GLY A 335 29.33 -4.99 -0.55
C GLY A 335 29.32 -6.53 -0.60
N LYS A 336 28.35 -7.21 0.03
CA LYS A 336 28.28 -8.67 0.10
C LYS A 336 26.94 -9.19 -0.39
N LEU A 337 25.89 -9.07 0.40
CA LEU A 337 24.58 -9.64 0.15
C LEU A 337 23.47 -8.92 0.91
N GLY A 338 22.24 -9.11 0.49
CA GLY A 338 21.03 -8.82 1.26
C GLY A 338 20.12 -10.03 1.31
N VAL A 339 19.33 -10.12 2.37
CA VAL A 339 18.24 -11.08 2.53
C VAL A 339 17.06 -10.35 3.15
N ARG A 340 15.88 -10.44 2.52
CA ARG A 340 14.58 -10.05 3.07
C ARG A 340 13.59 -11.18 2.82
N ILE A 341 12.74 -11.45 3.81
CA ILE A 341 11.62 -12.38 3.73
C ILE A 341 10.41 -11.63 4.24
N GLU A 342 9.35 -11.64 3.48
CA GLU A 342 8.16 -10.83 3.69
C GLU A 342 6.90 -11.61 3.39
N ASP A 343 5.94 -11.49 4.28
CA ASP A 343 4.57 -11.93 4.07
C ASP A 343 3.57 -10.86 4.49
N ASP A 344 2.43 -10.80 3.77
CA ASP A 344 1.24 -10.05 4.19
C ASP A 344 0.54 -10.75 5.33
N VAL A 345 0.25 -10.04 6.40
CA VAL A 345 -0.37 -10.55 7.62
C VAL A 345 -1.71 -9.85 7.87
N LEU A 346 -2.77 -10.62 8.00
CA LEU A 346 -4.10 -10.16 8.42
C LEU A 346 -4.35 -10.54 9.88
N ILE A 347 -4.89 -9.62 10.67
CA ILE A 347 -5.39 -9.96 12.01
C ILE A 347 -6.76 -10.62 11.88
N GLU A 348 -6.80 -11.94 12.04
CA GLU A 348 -7.99 -12.76 11.91
C GLU A 348 -8.21 -13.61 13.17
N GLY A 349 -9.43 -13.62 13.70
CA GLY A 349 -9.73 -14.41 14.90
C GLY A 349 -8.79 -14.11 16.09
N LYS A 350 -8.37 -12.85 16.24
CA LYS A 350 -7.45 -12.32 17.25
C LYS A 350 -5.97 -12.66 17.06
N LYS A 351 -5.58 -13.30 15.95
CA LYS A 351 -4.19 -13.65 15.64
C LYS A 351 -3.76 -13.09 14.31
N GLY A 352 -2.46 -12.84 14.14
CA GLY A 352 -1.85 -12.60 12.84
C GLY A 352 -1.81 -13.89 12.03
N VAL A 353 -2.34 -13.84 10.82
CA VAL A 353 -2.33 -14.95 9.86
C VAL A 353 -1.72 -14.45 8.57
N ALA A 354 -0.64 -15.07 8.11
CA ALA A 354 -0.10 -14.78 6.79
C ALA A 354 -1.15 -15.15 5.72
N ILE A 355 -1.45 -14.20 4.83
CA ILE A 355 -2.38 -14.39 3.71
C ILE A 355 -1.66 -14.66 2.40
N THR A 356 -0.35 -14.46 2.36
CA THR A 356 0.55 -14.92 1.30
C THR A 356 1.05 -16.32 1.65
N ASP A 357 0.96 -17.24 0.68
CA ASP A 357 1.29 -18.66 0.86
C ASP A 357 2.40 -19.05 -0.13
N THR A 358 3.57 -18.47 0.07
CA THR A 358 4.77 -18.73 -0.74
C THR A 358 5.79 -19.45 0.14
N PRO A 359 6.38 -20.58 -0.32
CA PRO A 359 7.41 -21.28 0.44
C PRO A 359 8.53 -20.34 0.86
N LYS A 360 9.06 -20.53 2.07
CA LYS A 360 10.09 -19.67 2.65
C LYS A 360 11.25 -20.39 3.34
N GLU A 361 11.27 -21.72 3.34
CA GLU A 361 12.43 -22.48 3.80
C GLU A 361 13.62 -22.29 2.85
N PHE A 362 14.84 -22.22 3.41
CA PHE A 362 16.04 -22.08 2.59
C PHE A 362 16.16 -23.25 1.59
N GLY A 363 16.31 -22.93 0.32
CA GLY A 363 16.48 -23.93 -0.74
C GLY A 363 15.20 -24.43 -1.38
N TRP A 364 14.02 -23.94 -1.00
CA TRP A 364 12.76 -24.34 -1.62
C TRP A 364 12.71 -24.13 -3.14
N TRP A 365 13.57 -23.26 -3.66
CA TRP A 365 13.69 -22.91 -5.09
C TRP A 365 14.68 -23.81 -5.88
N MET A 366 15.38 -24.77 -5.23
CA MET A 366 16.40 -25.64 -5.86
C MET A 366 15.83 -26.85 -6.61
#